data_a4e9e4d8557e2661cb132072ca91719d
#
_entry.id   a4e9e4d8557e2661cb132072ca91719d
#
_cell.length_a   1.000
_cell.length_b   1.000
_cell.length_c   1.000
_cell.angle_alpha   90.00
_cell.angle_beta   90.00
_cell.angle_gamma   90.00
#
_symmetry.space_group_name_H-M   'P 1'
#
loop_
_entity.id
_entity.type
_entity.pdbx_description
1 polymer ?
#
loop_
_entity_poly.entity_id
_entity_poly.type
_entity_poly.pdbx_seq_one_letter_code
_entity_poly.pdbx_strand_id
1 'polypeptide(L)'
;MEFTFDMSEMMTHIINVDFKDGRGKVPAHQHVNGGGWVAETAHVDPECYVGPHAAVFGNARVTEKAVINDFAKVYGSARVYGSARVYGDAEVYDTAQIYDNARVCGHAKVYENARVVNNALVYDNAEVYGNAMVRNNAEVLNHGKIFGNADIYDSIKIYDNCVVSRKPIVCFGFDSNVLIADHHVALGCVVFPPYFVAKTGKRMMRLMGYSPEIAEKWIQALEFVIEFHGCTDRPEDVEHFDERKAIMDLLTAKVGIR
;
A
#
# COMPACT_ATOMS: atom_id res chain seq x y z
N MET A 1 -52.82 16.46 -12.01
CA MET A 1 -52.26 15.09 -11.79
C MET A 1 -51.12 15.26 -10.80
N GLU A 2 -51.45 15.18 -9.49
CA GLU A 2 -50.45 15.26 -8.44
C GLU A 2 -49.69 13.93 -8.41
N PHE A 3 -48.40 13.96 -8.71
CA PHE A 3 -47.52 12.82 -8.45
C PHE A 3 -47.21 12.82 -6.95
N THR A 4 -48.00 12.08 -6.18
CA THR A 4 -47.62 11.70 -4.83
C THR A 4 -46.47 10.68 -4.94
N PHE A 5 -45.27 11.13 -4.66
CA PHE A 5 -44.09 10.25 -4.52
C PHE A 5 -44.34 9.38 -3.26
N ASP A 6 -44.61 8.11 -3.47
CA ASP A 6 -44.81 7.18 -2.38
C ASP A 6 -43.43 6.86 -1.75
N MET A 7 -43.16 7.43 -0.59
CA MET A 7 -41.96 7.22 0.21
C MET A 7 -41.85 5.78 0.73
N SER A 8 -42.85 4.94 0.54
CA SER A 8 -42.85 3.52 0.96
C SER A 8 -42.01 2.62 0.02
N GLU A 9 -41.77 3.04 -1.22
CA GLU A 9 -40.92 2.27 -2.16
C GLU A 9 -39.43 2.43 -1.92
N MET A 10 -38.99 3.36 -1.06
CA MET A 10 -37.58 3.50 -0.67
C MET A 10 -37.22 2.74 0.60
N MET A 11 -38.05 1.82 1.09
CA MET A 11 -37.63 0.92 2.15
C MET A 11 -36.59 -0.05 1.60
N THR A 12 -35.32 0.27 1.78
CA THR A 12 -34.22 -0.67 1.62
C THR A 12 -34.55 -1.92 2.43
N HIS A 13 -34.68 -3.06 1.76
CA HIS A 13 -35.00 -4.32 2.44
C HIS A 13 -33.85 -4.69 3.34
N ILE A 14 -34.01 -4.46 4.64
CA ILE A 14 -33.03 -4.87 5.66
C ILE A 14 -33.14 -6.37 5.82
N ILE A 15 -32.05 -7.07 5.61
CA ILE A 15 -31.92 -8.51 5.84
C ILE A 15 -30.70 -8.80 6.73
N ASN A 16 -30.67 -9.99 7.30
CA ASN A 16 -29.51 -10.40 8.09
C ASN A 16 -28.43 -11.03 7.20
N VAL A 17 -27.26 -10.37 7.09
CA VAL A 17 -26.11 -10.75 6.29
C VAL A 17 -24.95 -11.20 7.19
N ASP A 18 -24.30 -12.31 6.85
CA ASP A 18 -23.07 -12.77 7.48
C ASP A 18 -21.87 -12.28 6.65
N PHE A 19 -21.16 -11.28 7.15
CA PHE A 19 -19.96 -10.73 6.50
C PHE A 19 -18.71 -11.61 6.68
N LYS A 20 -18.83 -12.76 7.34
CA LYS A 20 -17.75 -13.73 7.61
C LYS A 20 -16.61 -13.14 8.48
N ASP A 21 -16.96 -12.24 9.37
CA ASP A 21 -16.05 -11.59 10.32
C ASP A 21 -16.05 -12.24 11.73
N GLY A 22 -16.75 -13.36 11.88
CA GLY A 22 -16.90 -14.10 13.13
C GLY A 22 -17.99 -13.57 14.07
N ARG A 23 -18.68 -12.48 13.73
CA ARG A 23 -19.78 -11.91 14.55
C ARG A 23 -21.15 -12.50 14.22
N GLY A 24 -21.23 -13.33 13.18
CA GLY A 24 -22.47 -13.88 12.69
C GLY A 24 -23.26 -12.90 11.82
N LYS A 25 -24.58 -13.17 11.71
CA LYS A 25 -25.45 -12.34 10.87
C LYS A 25 -25.85 -11.05 11.57
N VAL A 26 -25.72 -9.92 10.85
CA VAL A 26 -26.12 -8.59 11.29
C VAL A 26 -27.10 -7.95 10.30
N PRO A 27 -27.98 -7.03 10.74
CA PRO A 27 -28.84 -6.29 9.84
C PRO A 27 -28.04 -5.50 8.82
N ALA A 28 -28.42 -5.59 7.55
CA ALA A 28 -27.77 -4.93 6.44
C ALA A 28 -28.75 -4.66 5.29
N HIS A 29 -28.43 -3.71 4.45
CA HIS A 29 -29.14 -3.37 3.23
C HIS A 29 -28.20 -3.30 2.04
N GLN A 30 -28.76 -3.32 0.84
CA GLN A 30 -28.02 -3.03 -0.38
C GLN A 30 -27.91 -1.53 -0.59
N HIS A 31 -26.72 -1.02 -0.85
CA HIS A 31 -26.48 0.38 -1.13
C HIS A 31 -27.17 0.83 -2.42
N VAL A 32 -27.81 1.97 -2.40
CA VAL A 32 -28.60 2.50 -3.54
C VAL A 32 -27.76 2.68 -4.80
N ASN A 33 -26.48 3.01 -4.66
CA ASN A 33 -25.55 3.20 -5.77
C ASN A 33 -24.53 2.04 -5.82
N GLY A 34 -24.85 1.01 -6.60
CA GLY A 34 -23.98 -0.14 -6.85
C GLY A 34 -24.46 -1.47 -6.28
N GLY A 35 -25.38 -1.49 -5.30
CA GLY A 35 -26.03 -2.69 -4.78
C GLY A 35 -25.17 -3.56 -3.84
N GLY A 36 -24.02 -3.06 -3.41
CA GLY A 36 -23.17 -3.76 -2.43
C GLY A 36 -23.77 -3.72 -1.02
N TRP A 37 -23.31 -4.61 -0.15
CA TRP A 37 -23.86 -4.78 1.18
C TRP A 37 -23.30 -3.79 2.20
N VAL A 38 -24.19 -3.12 2.91
CA VAL A 38 -23.88 -2.17 3.99
C VAL A 38 -24.58 -2.61 5.26
N ALA A 39 -23.82 -2.86 6.33
CA ALA A 39 -24.38 -3.15 7.64
C ALA A 39 -25.04 -1.89 8.23
N GLU A 40 -26.15 -2.03 8.96
CA GLU A 40 -26.88 -0.91 9.58
C GLU A 40 -26.03 -0.12 10.61
N THR A 41 -24.93 -0.70 11.08
CA THR A 41 -23.96 -0.02 11.97
C THR A 41 -22.93 0.82 11.23
N ALA A 42 -22.79 0.60 9.92
CA ALA A 42 -21.87 1.36 9.06
C ALA A 42 -22.59 2.59 8.48
N HIS A 43 -21.80 3.55 8.03
CA HIS A 43 -22.32 4.74 7.38
C HIS A 43 -21.75 4.88 5.98
N VAL A 44 -22.60 4.96 4.97
CA VAL A 44 -22.21 5.17 3.57
C VAL A 44 -23.08 6.29 2.98
N ASP A 45 -22.44 7.34 2.45
CA ASP A 45 -23.19 8.43 1.80
C ASP A 45 -23.82 7.92 0.49
N PRO A 46 -25.04 8.37 0.13
CA PRO A 46 -25.74 7.92 -1.08
C PRO A 46 -24.96 8.15 -2.39
N GLU A 47 -24.06 9.14 -2.39
CA GLU A 47 -23.23 9.49 -3.56
C GLU A 47 -22.03 8.56 -3.74
N CYS A 48 -21.67 7.80 -2.71
CA CYS A 48 -20.62 6.79 -2.79
C CYS A 48 -21.06 5.62 -3.68
N TYR A 49 -20.11 4.92 -4.25
CA TYR A 49 -20.38 3.69 -4.97
C TYR A 49 -19.94 2.48 -4.15
N VAL A 50 -20.86 1.55 -3.90
CA VAL A 50 -20.52 0.24 -3.30
C VAL A 50 -20.95 -0.84 -4.27
N GLY A 51 -19.99 -1.43 -4.96
CA GLY A 51 -20.21 -2.44 -6.00
C GLY A 51 -20.91 -3.71 -5.48
N PRO A 52 -21.53 -4.51 -6.37
CA PRO A 52 -22.47 -5.58 -5.98
C PRO A 52 -21.85 -6.69 -5.12
N HIS A 53 -20.53 -6.85 -5.15
CA HIS A 53 -19.81 -7.85 -4.34
C HIS A 53 -18.98 -7.22 -3.22
N ALA A 54 -18.95 -5.88 -3.15
CA ALA A 54 -18.27 -5.14 -2.10
C ALA A 54 -19.09 -5.10 -0.80
N ALA A 55 -18.43 -4.93 0.32
CA ALA A 55 -19.06 -4.89 1.62
C ALA A 55 -18.50 -3.80 2.53
N VAL A 56 -19.40 -3.08 3.22
CA VAL A 56 -19.07 -2.08 4.24
C VAL A 56 -19.79 -2.46 5.54
N PHE A 57 -19.05 -2.75 6.61
CA PHE A 57 -19.66 -3.24 7.85
C PHE A 57 -18.88 -2.82 9.12
N GLY A 58 -19.35 -3.24 10.28
CA GLY A 58 -18.88 -2.72 11.56
C GLY A 58 -19.34 -1.27 11.75
N ASN A 59 -18.46 -0.40 12.18
CA ASN A 59 -18.69 1.05 12.33
C ASN A 59 -17.94 1.86 11.25
N ALA A 60 -17.69 1.25 10.09
CA ALA A 60 -16.96 1.88 9.01
C ALA A 60 -17.73 3.06 8.42
N ARG A 61 -17.00 4.03 7.89
CA ARG A 61 -17.57 5.21 7.24
C ARG A 61 -17.01 5.39 5.84
N VAL A 62 -17.90 5.47 4.86
CA VAL A 62 -17.56 5.73 3.46
C VAL A 62 -18.34 6.97 3.02
N THR A 63 -17.66 8.05 2.69
CA THR A 63 -18.30 9.35 2.49
C THR A 63 -17.80 10.07 1.24
N GLU A 64 -18.48 11.13 0.86
CA GLU A 64 -18.19 11.98 -0.29
C GLU A 64 -18.35 11.21 -1.62
N LYS A 65 -17.28 11.01 -2.40
CA LYS A 65 -17.32 10.33 -3.71
C LYS A 65 -16.49 9.05 -3.73
N ALA A 66 -16.29 8.46 -2.56
CA ALA A 66 -15.51 7.24 -2.43
C ALA A 66 -16.14 6.06 -3.17
N VAL A 67 -15.29 5.19 -3.67
CA VAL A 67 -15.68 4.01 -4.46
C VAL A 67 -15.15 2.75 -3.80
N ILE A 68 -16.05 1.84 -3.43
CA ILE A 68 -15.72 0.50 -2.95
C ILE A 68 -16.26 -0.48 -3.99
N ASN A 69 -15.40 -1.25 -4.63
CA ASN A 69 -15.81 -2.10 -5.75
C ASN A 69 -15.21 -3.50 -5.69
N ASP A 70 -15.63 -4.34 -6.65
CA ASP A 70 -15.24 -5.75 -6.76
C ASP A 70 -15.58 -6.50 -5.47
N PHE A 71 -14.64 -7.19 -4.84
CA PHE A 71 -14.83 -7.92 -3.58
C PHE A 71 -14.23 -7.20 -2.36
N ALA A 72 -13.95 -5.90 -2.51
CA ALA A 72 -13.33 -5.11 -1.46
C ALA A 72 -14.19 -5.02 -0.20
N LYS A 73 -13.53 -4.98 0.95
CA LYS A 73 -14.17 -4.89 2.26
C LYS A 73 -13.64 -3.69 3.04
N VAL A 74 -14.56 -2.91 3.59
CA VAL A 74 -14.25 -1.81 4.50
C VAL A 74 -14.99 -2.06 5.82
N TYR A 75 -14.26 -2.23 6.92
CA TYR A 75 -14.89 -2.63 8.18
C TYR A 75 -14.16 -2.10 9.43
N GLY A 76 -14.58 -2.56 10.61
CA GLY A 76 -14.10 -2.00 11.87
C GLY A 76 -14.61 -0.58 12.07
N SER A 77 -13.74 0.37 12.26
CA SER A 77 -13.99 1.83 12.32
C SER A 77 -13.23 2.58 11.23
N ALA A 78 -12.91 1.89 10.14
CA ALA A 78 -12.19 2.44 9.01
C ALA A 78 -12.95 3.57 8.32
N ARG A 79 -12.22 4.49 7.71
CA ARG A 79 -12.79 5.63 7.01
C ARG A 79 -12.24 5.72 5.58
N VAL A 80 -13.15 5.81 4.60
CA VAL A 80 -12.81 6.01 3.20
C VAL A 80 -13.58 7.22 2.69
N TYR A 81 -12.88 8.26 2.21
CA TYR A 81 -13.53 9.51 1.82
C TYR A 81 -12.77 10.24 0.70
N GLY A 82 -13.28 11.38 0.25
CA GLY A 82 -12.76 12.06 -0.93
C GLY A 82 -13.17 11.34 -2.22
N SER A 83 -12.22 11.17 -3.11
CA SER A 83 -12.34 10.37 -4.33
C SER A 83 -11.56 9.06 -4.24
N ALA A 84 -11.34 8.58 -3.02
CA ALA A 84 -10.57 7.37 -2.75
C ALA A 84 -11.25 6.12 -3.33
N ARG A 85 -10.45 5.15 -3.73
CA ARG A 85 -10.95 3.91 -4.34
C ARG A 85 -10.36 2.68 -3.66
N VAL A 86 -11.23 1.76 -3.25
CA VAL A 86 -10.86 0.45 -2.70
C VAL A 86 -11.50 -0.61 -3.58
N TYR A 87 -10.71 -1.47 -4.22
CA TYR A 87 -11.23 -2.45 -5.18
C TYR A 87 -10.37 -3.73 -5.26
N GLY A 88 -10.79 -4.71 -6.08
CA GLY A 88 -10.24 -6.04 -6.05
C GLY A 88 -10.69 -6.79 -4.79
N ASP A 89 -9.80 -7.52 -4.14
CA ASP A 89 -10.02 -8.19 -2.87
C ASP A 89 -9.40 -7.43 -1.68
N ALA A 90 -9.24 -6.11 -1.83
CA ALA A 90 -8.57 -5.28 -0.82
C ALA A 90 -9.40 -5.17 0.47
N GLU A 91 -8.71 -5.12 1.60
CA GLU A 91 -9.33 -4.97 2.91
C GLU A 91 -8.82 -3.71 3.63
N VAL A 92 -9.76 -2.88 4.10
CA VAL A 92 -9.46 -1.67 4.91
C VAL A 92 -10.22 -1.79 6.22
N TYR A 93 -9.51 -1.84 7.35
CA TYR A 93 -10.16 -2.13 8.62
C TYR A 93 -9.52 -1.45 9.84
N ASP A 94 -9.98 -1.80 11.04
CA ASP A 94 -9.68 -1.15 12.30
C ASP A 94 -10.00 0.36 12.26
N THR A 95 -9.03 1.25 12.40
CA THR A 95 -9.18 2.71 12.35
C THR A 95 -8.45 3.35 11.17
N ALA A 96 -8.11 2.54 10.15
CA ALA A 96 -7.41 2.98 8.95
C ALA A 96 -8.17 4.07 8.18
N GLN A 97 -7.44 4.95 7.51
CA GLN A 97 -8.00 6.05 6.75
C GLN A 97 -7.45 6.09 5.32
N ILE A 98 -8.35 6.10 4.35
CA ILE A 98 -8.03 6.21 2.93
C ILE A 98 -8.75 7.45 2.40
N TYR A 99 -8.03 8.44 1.85
CA TYR A 99 -8.70 9.66 1.42
C TYR A 99 -8.00 10.39 0.26
N ASP A 100 -8.60 11.49 -0.17
CA ASP A 100 -8.26 12.22 -1.40
C ASP A 100 -8.48 11.33 -2.64
N ASN A 101 -7.42 11.08 -3.44
CA ASN A 101 -7.47 10.24 -4.64
C ASN A 101 -6.73 8.90 -4.44
N ALA A 102 -6.48 8.50 -3.20
CA ALA A 102 -5.73 7.30 -2.87
C ALA A 102 -6.43 6.04 -3.39
N ARG A 103 -5.64 5.03 -3.73
CA ARG A 103 -6.14 3.76 -4.25
C ARG A 103 -5.55 2.59 -3.48
N VAL A 104 -6.43 1.68 -3.08
CA VAL A 104 -6.04 0.41 -2.44
C VAL A 104 -6.68 -0.71 -3.25
N CYS A 105 -5.89 -1.65 -3.79
CA CYS A 105 -6.43 -2.68 -4.67
C CYS A 105 -5.64 -3.99 -4.65
N GLY A 106 -6.06 -4.96 -5.47
CA GLY A 106 -5.53 -6.32 -5.41
C GLY A 106 -5.97 -7.00 -4.13
N HIS A 107 -5.06 -7.64 -3.44
CA HIS A 107 -5.25 -8.26 -2.11
C HIS A 107 -4.63 -7.41 -0.98
N ALA A 108 -4.42 -6.12 -1.23
CA ALA A 108 -3.77 -5.21 -0.28
C ALA A 108 -4.57 -5.05 1.00
N LYS A 109 -3.87 -4.88 2.13
CA LYS A 109 -4.48 -4.67 3.44
C LYS A 109 -3.99 -3.37 4.06
N VAL A 110 -4.93 -2.56 4.54
CA VAL A 110 -4.64 -1.33 5.27
C VAL A 110 -5.40 -1.36 6.59
N TYR A 111 -4.70 -1.35 7.72
CA TYR A 111 -5.34 -1.58 9.02
C TYR A 111 -4.65 -0.85 10.18
N GLU A 112 -5.15 -1.06 11.40
CA GLU A 112 -4.78 -0.30 12.60
C GLU A 112 -5.00 1.21 12.39
N ASN A 113 -4.00 2.07 12.61
CA ASN A 113 -4.11 3.52 12.45
C ASN A 113 -3.48 4.02 11.14
N ALA A 114 -3.25 3.15 10.17
CA ALA A 114 -2.57 3.47 8.92
C ALA A 114 -3.35 4.48 8.08
N ARG A 115 -2.62 5.27 7.30
CA ARG A 115 -3.19 6.28 6.41
C ARG A 115 -2.63 6.15 5.00
N VAL A 116 -3.52 6.14 4.01
CA VAL A 116 -3.15 6.19 2.58
C VAL A 116 -3.84 7.38 1.96
N VAL A 117 -3.09 8.34 1.47
CA VAL A 117 -3.63 9.67 1.15
C VAL A 117 -3.07 10.28 -0.13
N ASN A 118 -3.70 11.32 -0.62
CA ASN A 118 -3.41 12.02 -1.87
C ASN A 118 -3.54 11.08 -3.09
N ASN A 119 -2.49 10.87 -3.86
CA ASN A 119 -2.51 9.98 -5.03
C ASN A 119 -1.77 8.65 -4.74
N ALA A 120 -1.58 8.30 -3.46
CA ALA A 120 -0.85 7.11 -3.08
C ALA A 120 -1.56 5.83 -3.56
N LEU A 121 -0.76 4.82 -3.88
CA LEU A 121 -1.24 3.54 -4.40
C LEU A 121 -0.69 2.39 -3.55
N VAL A 122 -1.59 1.54 -3.06
CA VAL A 122 -1.25 0.31 -2.32
C VAL A 122 -1.93 -0.86 -3.03
N TYR A 123 -1.17 -1.81 -3.57
CA TYR A 123 -1.73 -2.85 -4.41
C TYR A 123 -1.01 -4.19 -4.33
N ASP A 124 -1.51 -5.18 -5.08
CA ASP A 124 -1.11 -6.59 -5.00
C ASP A 124 -1.34 -7.16 -3.60
N ASN A 125 -0.31 -7.67 -2.93
CA ASN A 125 -0.39 -8.24 -1.57
C ASN A 125 0.27 -7.33 -0.52
N ALA A 126 0.34 -6.02 -0.78
CA ALA A 126 0.98 -5.07 0.13
C ALA A 126 0.19 -4.90 1.44
N GLU A 127 0.91 -4.66 2.53
CA GLU A 127 0.32 -4.42 3.85
C GLU A 127 0.79 -3.07 4.41
N VAL A 128 -0.16 -2.24 4.86
CA VAL A 128 0.13 -0.96 5.52
C VAL A 128 -0.60 -0.91 6.87
N TYR A 129 0.13 -0.81 7.98
CA TYR A 129 -0.45 -0.90 9.32
C TYR A 129 0.33 -0.12 10.38
N GLY A 130 -0.07 -0.22 11.64
CA GLY A 130 0.50 0.62 12.71
C GLY A 130 0.04 2.07 12.57
N ASN A 131 0.95 3.00 12.75
CA ASN A 131 0.75 4.44 12.51
C ASN A 131 1.36 4.88 11.17
N ALA A 132 1.57 3.95 10.24
CA ALA A 132 2.22 4.22 8.98
C ALA A 132 1.41 5.15 8.09
N MET A 133 2.12 5.97 7.31
CA MET A 133 1.52 6.87 6.33
C MET A 133 2.13 6.63 4.93
N VAL A 134 1.27 6.49 3.93
CA VAL A 134 1.64 6.43 2.51
C VAL A 134 0.95 7.59 1.81
N ARG A 135 1.71 8.50 1.22
CA ARG A 135 1.15 9.77 0.73
C ARG A 135 1.80 10.29 -0.55
N ASN A 136 1.21 11.35 -1.11
CA ASN A 136 1.59 11.97 -2.38
C ASN A 136 1.43 10.96 -3.54
N ASN A 137 2.50 10.63 -4.26
CA ASN A 137 2.49 9.66 -5.36
C ASN A 137 3.24 8.37 -4.99
N ALA A 138 3.37 8.08 -3.71
CA ALA A 138 4.06 6.88 -3.24
C ALA A 138 3.28 5.60 -3.63
N GLU A 139 4.02 4.54 -3.92
CA GLU A 139 3.47 3.25 -4.31
C GLU A 139 4.01 2.14 -3.40
N VAL A 140 3.12 1.30 -2.90
CA VAL A 140 3.48 0.09 -2.14
C VAL A 140 2.85 -1.10 -2.83
N LEU A 141 3.66 -2.05 -3.26
CA LEU A 141 3.20 -3.15 -4.12
C LEU A 141 3.85 -4.49 -3.79
N ASN A 142 3.38 -5.52 -4.49
CA ASN A 142 3.79 -6.90 -4.31
C ASN A 142 3.57 -7.34 -2.84
N HIS A 143 4.62 -7.61 -2.09
CA HIS A 143 4.56 -8.02 -0.69
C HIS A 143 5.20 -6.98 0.25
N GLY A 144 5.24 -5.70 -0.18
CA GLY A 144 5.77 -4.60 0.63
C GLY A 144 5.00 -4.43 1.93
N LYS A 145 5.71 -4.28 3.06
CA LYS A 145 5.13 -4.10 4.40
C LYS A 145 5.57 -2.78 5.01
N ILE A 146 4.61 -1.92 5.27
CA ILE A 146 4.82 -0.59 5.85
C ILE A 146 4.11 -0.53 7.18
N PHE A 147 4.83 -0.30 8.28
CA PHE A 147 4.24 -0.31 9.61
C PHE A 147 4.96 0.63 10.60
N GLY A 148 4.65 0.51 11.89
CA GLY A 148 5.25 1.35 12.92
C GLY A 148 4.89 2.83 12.69
N ASN A 149 5.90 3.69 12.61
CA ASN A 149 5.76 5.12 12.32
C ASN A 149 6.36 5.48 10.94
N ALA A 150 6.38 4.55 10.00
CA ALA A 150 6.93 4.80 8.68
C ALA A 150 6.12 5.86 7.92
N ASP A 151 6.81 6.72 7.19
CA ASP A 151 6.20 7.75 6.33
C ASP A 151 6.80 7.63 4.93
N ILE A 152 6.02 7.09 3.99
CA ILE A 152 6.39 6.89 2.59
C ILE A 152 5.72 7.98 1.77
N TYR A 153 6.50 8.79 1.08
CA TYR A 153 6.00 9.99 0.42
C TYR A 153 6.67 10.25 -0.93
N ASP A 154 6.24 11.28 -1.61
CA ASP A 154 6.64 11.69 -2.95
C ASP A 154 6.39 10.57 -3.98
N SER A 155 7.38 10.18 -4.75
CA SER A 155 7.29 9.11 -5.74
C SER A 155 8.09 7.87 -5.31
N ILE A 156 8.22 7.66 -3.99
CA ILE A 156 8.89 6.47 -3.45
C ILE A 156 8.05 5.24 -3.80
N LYS A 157 8.72 4.21 -4.30
CA LYS A 157 8.12 2.92 -4.59
C LYS A 157 8.72 1.85 -3.68
N ILE A 158 7.88 1.12 -2.99
CA ILE A 158 8.24 -0.02 -2.14
C ILE A 158 7.81 -1.30 -2.84
N TYR A 159 8.77 -2.13 -3.19
CA TYR A 159 8.57 -3.35 -3.97
C TYR A 159 8.85 -4.61 -3.15
N ASP A 160 8.34 -5.71 -3.65
CA ASP A 160 8.60 -7.07 -3.19
C ASP A 160 8.44 -7.24 -1.67
N ASN A 161 9.38 -7.86 -1.01
CA ASN A 161 9.35 -8.13 0.43
C ASN A 161 10.00 -7.00 1.26
N CYS A 162 10.09 -5.78 0.73
CA CYS A 162 10.68 -4.67 1.46
C CYS A 162 9.83 -4.32 2.68
N VAL A 163 10.48 -4.24 3.84
CA VAL A 163 9.87 -3.96 5.13
C VAL A 163 10.34 -2.61 5.63
N VAL A 164 9.41 -1.72 5.96
CA VAL A 164 9.71 -0.36 6.43
C VAL A 164 8.87 -0.06 7.68
N SER A 165 9.53 0.12 8.84
CA SER A 165 8.86 0.43 10.11
C SER A 165 9.04 1.88 10.57
N ARG A 166 9.98 2.59 9.95
CA ARG A 166 10.31 3.99 10.24
C ARG A 166 10.52 4.76 8.94
N LYS A 167 10.68 6.07 9.02
CA LYS A 167 10.91 6.90 7.83
C LYS A 167 12.18 6.43 7.11
N PRO A 168 12.08 5.97 5.85
CA PRO A 168 13.25 5.54 5.10
C PRO A 168 14.10 6.75 4.65
N ILE A 169 15.36 6.50 4.35
CA ILE A 169 16.24 7.48 3.71
C ILE A 169 16.22 7.23 2.20
N VAL A 170 16.01 8.29 1.43
CA VAL A 170 16.07 8.24 -0.02
C VAL A 170 17.27 9.05 -0.51
N CYS A 171 18.18 8.39 -1.21
CA CYS A 171 19.33 9.00 -1.81
C CYS A 171 19.05 9.26 -3.30
N PHE A 172 19.20 10.51 -3.73
CA PHE A 172 19.08 10.93 -5.11
C PHE A 172 20.46 11.06 -5.75
N GLY A 173 20.52 10.96 -7.07
CA GLY A 173 21.77 11.13 -7.81
C GLY A 173 22.25 9.88 -8.54
N PHE A 174 21.44 8.83 -8.54
CA PHE A 174 21.58 7.67 -9.40
C PHE A 174 20.58 7.73 -10.57
N ASP A 175 20.75 6.88 -11.57
CA ASP A 175 19.73 6.69 -12.62
C ASP A 175 18.39 6.22 -12.03
N SER A 176 18.42 5.65 -10.81
CA SER A 176 17.26 5.31 -9.99
C SER A 176 17.48 5.78 -8.55
N ASN A 177 16.40 6.10 -7.84
CA ASN A 177 16.48 6.44 -6.43
C ASN A 177 16.95 5.23 -5.61
N VAL A 178 17.79 5.50 -4.62
CA VAL A 178 18.19 4.50 -3.63
C VAL A 178 17.37 4.69 -2.37
N LEU A 179 16.63 3.68 -1.98
CA LEU A 179 15.87 3.64 -0.74
C LEU A 179 16.64 2.80 0.29
N ILE A 180 16.85 3.35 1.48
CA ILE A 180 17.41 2.64 2.62
C ILE A 180 16.32 2.50 3.67
N ALA A 181 15.90 1.26 3.89
CA ALA A 181 14.87 0.87 4.84
C ALA A 181 15.50 0.13 6.05
N ASP A 182 14.69 -0.53 6.87
CA ASP A 182 15.18 -1.14 8.12
C ASP A 182 16.21 -2.25 7.89
N HIS A 183 15.98 -3.08 6.87
CA HIS A 183 16.81 -4.26 6.55
C HIS A 183 17.12 -4.39 5.07
N HIS A 184 16.81 -3.37 4.27
CA HIS A 184 16.93 -3.45 2.82
C HIS A 184 17.47 -2.15 2.24
N VAL A 185 18.23 -2.32 1.17
CA VAL A 185 18.63 -1.23 0.26
C VAL A 185 17.99 -1.51 -1.08
N ALA A 186 17.10 -0.64 -1.55
CA ALA A 186 16.46 -0.79 -2.85
C ALA A 186 17.09 0.15 -3.88
N LEU A 187 17.39 -0.39 -5.06
CA LEU A 187 17.84 0.33 -6.25
C LEU A 187 16.79 0.17 -7.34
N GLY A 188 15.96 1.18 -7.55
CA GLY A 188 14.80 1.05 -8.42
C GLY A 188 13.85 -0.03 -7.90
N CYS A 189 13.60 -1.07 -8.69
CA CYS A 189 12.72 -2.19 -8.34
C CYS A 189 13.45 -3.40 -7.71
N VAL A 190 14.75 -3.33 -7.50
CA VAL A 190 15.52 -4.44 -6.95
C VAL A 190 15.93 -4.15 -5.51
N VAL A 191 15.66 -5.10 -4.63
CA VAL A 191 15.91 -5.01 -3.19
C VAL A 191 17.10 -5.90 -2.82
N PHE A 192 17.99 -5.34 -2.01
CA PHE A 192 19.22 -6.01 -1.58
C PHE A 192 19.35 -5.97 -0.06
N PRO A 193 19.89 -7.03 0.57
CA PRO A 193 20.33 -6.91 1.97
C PRO A 193 21.56 -6.00 2.05
N PRO A 194 21.73 -5.26 3.17
CA PRO A 194 22.84 -4.32 3.36
C PRO A 194 24.23 -4.92 3.10
N TYR A 195 24.49 -6.15 3.55
CA TYR A 195 25.78 -6.82 3.35
C TYR A 195 26.16 -6.96 1.87
N PHE A 196 25.17 -7.17 1.00
CA PHE A 196 25.39 -7.34 -0.42
C PHE A 196 25.87 -6.03 -1.07
N VAL A 197 25.34 -4.90 -0.61
CA VAL A 197 25.77 -3.59 -1.08
C VAL A 197 27.22 -3.34 -0.68
N ALA A 198 27.60 -3.63 0.56
CA ALA A 198 28.99 -3.52 1.02
C ALA A 198 29.93 -4.45 0.27
N LYS A 199 29.54 -5.71 0.04
CA LYS A 199 30.36 -6.73 -0.62
C LYS A 199 30.53 -6.51 -2.13
N THR A 200 29.46 -6.13 -2.82
CA THR A 200 29.41 -6.14 -4.28
C THR A 200 29.06 -4.80 -4.93
N GLY A 201 28.70 -3.79 -4.14
CA GLY A 201 28.19 -2.51 -4.61
C GLY A 201 29.11 -1.83 -5.64
N LYS A 202 30.44 -1.81 -5.40
CA LYS A 202 31.41 -1.24 -6.36
C LYS A 202 31.35 -1.96 -7.72
N ARG A 203 31.21 -3.27 -7.72
CA ARG A 203 31.07 -4.07 -8.95
C ARG A 203 29.74 -3.76 -9.64
N MET A 204 28.65 -3.67 -8.88
CA MET A 204 27.35 -3.30 -9.41
C MET A 204 27.36 -1.94 -10.08
N MET A 205 27.91 -0.92 -9.42
CA MET A 205 28.02 0.43 -9.97
C MET A 205 28.80 0.46 -11.29
N ARG A 206 29.90 -0.32 -11.39
CA ARG A 206 30.66 -0.47 -12.64
C ARG A 206 29.84 -1.13 -13.75
N LEU A 207 29.09 -2.19 -13.43
CA LEU A 207 28.18 -2.84 -14.38
C LEU A 207 27.08 -1.88 -14.86
N MET A 208 26.67 -0.93 -14.02
CA MET A 208 25.76 0.15 -14.36
C MET A 208 26.42 1.25 -15.20
N GLY A 209 27.73 1.16 -15.48
CA GLY A 209 28.46 2.09 -16.36
C GLY A 209 29.09 3.28 -15.65
N TYR A 210 29.15 3.29 -14.32
CA TYR A 210 29.88 4.32 -13.57
C TYR A 210 31.38 4.09 -13.59
N SER A 211 32.16 5.17 -13.60
CA SER A 211 33.63 5.05 -13.49
C SER A 211 34.03 4.46 -12.12
N PRO A 212 35.21 3.81 -12.03
CA PRO A 212 35.68 3.25 -10.76
C PRO A 212 35.76 4.28 -9.62
N GLU A 213 36.13 5.51 -9.92
CA GLU A 213 36.25 6.58 -8.94
C GLU A 213 34.86 7.02 -8.42
N ILE A 214 33.89 7.16 -9.32
CA ILE A 214 32.52 7.50 -8.96
C ILE A 214 31.90 6.35 -8.15
N ALA A 215 32.10 5.11 -8.58
CA ALA A 215 31.61 3.93 -7.87
C ALA A 215 32.13 3.86 -6.42
N GLU A 216 33.41 4.15 -6.22
CA GLU A 216 34.03 4.17 -4.89
C GLU A 216 33.37 5.21 -3.97
N LYS A 217 33.28 6.46 -4.43
CA LYS A 217 32.68 7.56 -3.64
C LYS A 217 31.22 7.29 -3.28
N TRP A 218 30.44 6.74 -4.21
CA TRP A 218 29.05 6.42 -3.97
C TRP A 218 28.86 5.29 -2.97
N ILE A 219 29.66 4.23 -3.06
CA ILE A 219 29.53 3.13 -2.12
C ILE A 219 29.95 3.56 -0.71
N GLN A 220 30.99 4.37 -0.56
CA GLN A 220 31.37 4.95 0.74
C GLN A 220 30.24 5.79 1.34
N ALA A 221 29.58 6.61 0.51
CA ALA A 221 28.44 7.40 0.95
C ALA A 221 27.24 6.51 1.36
N LEU A 222 26.94 5.47 0.58
CA LEU A 222 25.86 4.53 0.91
C LEU A 222 26.15 3.74 2.20
N GLU A 223 27.35 3.24 2.38
CA GLU A 223 27.77 2.54 3.60
C GLU A 223 27.60 3.42 4.84
N PHE A 224 28.01 4.68 4.76
CA PHE A 224 27.78 5.65 5.82
C PHE A 224 26.30 5.86 6.12
N VAL A 225 25.47 6.03 5.08
CA VAL A 225 24.01 6.25 5.28
C VAL A 225 23.33 5.00 5.81
N ILE A 226 23.73 3.80 5.37
CA ILE A 226 23.24 2.51 5.87
C ILE A 226 23.53 2.40 7.37
N GLU A 227 24.76 2.68 7.78
CA GLU A 227 25.18 2.67 9.19
C GLU A 227 24.44 3.73 10.00
N PHE A 228 24.35 4.96 9.50
CA PHE A 228 23.67 6.07 10.17
C PHE A 228 22.17 5.79 10.37
N HIS A 229 21.51 5.19 9.37
CA HIS A 229 20.11 4.79 9.48
C HIS A 229 19.93 3.60 10.43
N GLY A 230 20.98 2.85 10.70
CA GLY A 230 20.94 1.59 11.46
C GLY A 230 20.22 0.50 10.66
N CYS A 231 20.38 0.49 9.35
CA CYS A 231 19.93 -0.58 8.48
C CYS A 231 20.82 -1.82 8.73
N THR A 232 20.20 -2.95 9.04
CA THR A 232 20.91 -4.18 9.40
C THR A 232 20.41 -5.36 8.59
N ASP A 233 21.27 -6.34 8.38
CA ASP A 233 20.87 -7.60 7.75
C ASP A 233 19.97 -8.42 8.66
N ARG A 234 18.93 -9.03 8.09
CA ARG A 234 18.20 -10.11 8.74
C ARG A 234 18.80 -11.46 8.34
N PRO A 235 18.96 -12.40 9.27
CA PRO A 235 19.54 -13.71 8.96
C PRO A 235 18.84 -14.43 7.80
N GLU A 236 17.50 -14.39 7.76
CA GLU A 236 16.69 -15.00 6.71
C GLU A 236 16.93 -14.39 5.32
N ASP A 237 17.18 -13.07 5.25
CA ASP A 237 17.44 -12.40 3.98
C ASP A 237 18.82 -12.75 3.44
N VAL A 238 19.81 -12.96 4.33
CA VAL A 238 21.17 -13.35 3.95
C VAL A 238 21.23 -14.80 3.47
N GLU A 239 20.54 -15.70 4.16
CA GLU A 239 20.55 -17.13 3.85
C GLU A 239 19.87 -17.46 2.52
N HIS A 240 18.81 -16.73 2.17
CA HIS A 240 18.00 -17.03 0.98
C HIS A 240 18.21 -16.07 -0.18
N PHE A 241 19.16 -15.13 -0.07
CA PHE A 241 19.41 -14.13 -1.10
C PHE A 241 20.15 -14.70 -2.32
N ASP A 242 19.49 -14.66 -3.49
CA ASP A 242 20.09 -15.05 -4.76
C ASP A 242 20.83 -13.86 -5.41
N GLU A 243 22.14 -13.77 -5.13
CA GLU A 243 23.03 -12.73 -5.67
C GLU A 243 23.00 -12.67 -7.21
N ARG A 244 22.91 -13.82 -7.89
CA ARG A 244 22.94 -13.88 -9.36
C ARG A 244 21.65 -13.33 -9.94
N LYS A 245 20.52 -13.74 -9.39
CA LYS A 245 19.21 -13.25 -9.79
C LYS A 245 19.12 -11.74 -9.60
N ALA A 246 19.49 -11.23 -8.43
CA ALA A 246 19.44 -9.80 -8.11
C ALA A 246 20.30 -8.94 -9.07
N ILE A 247 21.50 -9.40 -9.45
CA ILE A 247 22.34 -8.73 -10.45
C ILE A 247 21.66 -8.76 -11.83
N MET A 248 21.08 -9.89 -12.23
CA MET A 248 20.38 -10.00 -13.52
C MET A 248 19.15 -9.11 -13.59
N ASP A 249 18.36 -9.04 -12.52
CA ASP A 249 17.17 -8.18 -12.43
C ASP A 249 17.57 -6.71 -12.55
N LEU A 250 18.64 -6.28 -11.88
CA LEU A 250 19.16 -4.93 -11.98
C LEU A 250 19.62 -4.56 -13.41
N LEU A 251 20.32 -5.47 -14.07
CA LEU A 251 20.78 -5.27 -15.44
C LEU A 251 19.61 -5.23 -16.43
N THR A 252 18.59 -6.05 -16.21
CA THR A 252 17.38 -6.11 -17.06
C THR A 252 16.53 -4.84 -16.89
N ALA A 253 16.37 -4.36 -15.67
CA ALA A 253 15.65 -3.11 -15.39
C ALA A 253 16.29 -1.91 -16.10
N LYS A 254 17.63 -1.87 -16.21
CA LYS A 254 18.34 -0.82 -16.93
C LYS A 254 18.12 -0.85 -18.44
N VAL A 255 17.96 -2.02 -19.05
CA VAL A 255 17.73 -2.18 -20.50
C VAL A 255 16.31 -1.75 -20.90
N GLY A 256 15.33 -1.88 -20.00
CA GLY A 256 13.93 -1.48 -20.24
C GLY A 256 13.66 0.03 -20.17
N ILE A 257 14.63 0.84 -19.81
CA ILE A 257 14.52 2.30 -19.65
C ILE A 257 15.10 3.08 -20.88
N ARG A 258 15.44 2.40 -21.96
CA ARG A 258 15.91 3.04 -23.21
C ARG A 258 14.80 3.13 -24.25
#